data_043d9b23fd23fb6b29a26ecccaa76f6e
#
_entry.id   043d9b23fd23fb6b29a26ecccaa76f6e
#
_cell.length_a   1.000
_cell.length_b   1.000
_cell.length_c   1.000
_cell.angle_alpha   90.00
_cell.angle_beta   90.00
_cell.angle_gamma   90.00
#
_symmetry.space_group_name_H-M   'P 1'
#
loop_
_entity.id
_entity.type
_entity.pdbx_description
1 polymer ?
#
loop_
_entity_poly.entity_id
_entity_poly.type
_entity_poly.pdbx_seq_one_letter_code
_entity_poly.pdbx_strand_id
1 'polypeptide(L)'
;MKKNLLISALAPMALGAALCAMASTAFAQAEPGLTDKTIKIGMFSPMSGASMNYGFDVINAAKMYYDKVNKEGGVNGRKIELVVEDDRCNANDLLAAVKKLTEQDQVFLLNGGSCSAAVVGAREYVERAKIPLVMLNASGDGALYPPSKYIYGAFSISQHAVGGSMVQFASEQLKAKKIGYINHDDAYGGWNLESAQAQAKAIGGVDLQVQSVNPNITDVTAPMLKIKAANPDVLLLTTYARPVSLIVKRAFELGFNKPIVLAVNSTADLKQLVENVGNKDAFKNVYIQEVLADVPGGPKLKWVYDMYKAAYPDLAAKPGHPQAYMPYGIPPAMAVVNALKAAGPNPTREKVLTALSTMKFDSGVMAGPIEFGPQDRAAQESAIYIKFDGSNMALVPGSYKSVWTYKP
;
A
#
# COMPACT_ATOMS: atom_id res chain seq x y z
N MET A 1 -80.63 -19.02 68.36
CA MET A 1 -80.67 -18.43 67.29
C MET A 1 -79.52 -17.42 67.18
N LYS A 2 -78.39 -17.90 66.87
CA LYS A 2 -77.12 -17.15 67.00
C LYS A 2 -76.49 -17.06 65.62
N LYS A 3 -76.24 -15.88 65.15
CA LYS A 3 -75.46 -15.57 63.94
C LYS A 3 -74.03 -15.35 64.34
N ASN A 4 -73.14 -16.16 63.81
CA ASN A 4 -71.70 -15.89 63.89
C ASN A 4 -71.19 -15.23 62.65
N LEU A 5 -70.58 -14.02 62.78
CA LEU A 5 -69.84 -13.33 61.76
C LEU A 5 -68.42 -13.91 61.75
N LEU A 6 -68.00 -14.32 60.60
CA LEU A 6 -66.60 -14.62 60.31
C LEU A 6 -65.99 -13.39 59.46
N ILE A 7 -65.08 -12.73 60.11
CA ILE A 7 -64.24 -11.69 59.44
C ILE A 7 -63.00 -12.38 58.98
N SER A 8 -62.83 -12.50 57.66
CA SER A 8 -61.60 -12.97 57.04
C SER A 8 -60.67 -11.76 56.73
N ALA A 9 -59.52 -11.76 57.34
CA ALA A 9 -58.43 -10.82 57.09
C ALA A 9 -57.77 -11.13 55.79
N LEU A 10 -57.77 -10.16 54.87
CA LEU A 10 -56.90 -10.11 53.67
C LEU A 10 -55.63 -9.37 54.02
N ALA A 11 -54.53 -10.08 54.16
CA ALA A 11 -53.19 -9.47 54.22
C ALA A 11 -52.66 -9.26 52.83
N PRO A 12 -51.94 -8.16 52.54
CA PRO A 12 -51.48 -7.87 51.18
C PRO A 12 -50.16 -8.63 50.91
N MET A 13 -50.19 -9.46 49.88
CA MET A 13 -49.02 -9.98 49.20
C MET A 13 -48.48 -8.96 48.22
N ALA A 14 -47.74 -7.99 48.72
CA ALA A 14 -47.09 -6.93 47.92
C ALA A 14 -45.59 -6.81 48.29
N LEU A 15 -44.85 -7.94 48.24
CA LEU A 15 -43.40 -7.89 48.44
C LEU A 15 -42.74 -9.05 47.62
N GLY A 16 -42.59 -8.86 46.32
CA GLY A 16 -41.99 -9.89 45.47
C GLY A 16 -41.66 -9.45 44.04
N ALA A 17 -41.96 -8.21 43.63
CA ALA A 17 -41.75 -7.76 42.26
C ALA A 17 -40.59 -6.78 42.07
N ALA A 18 -39.74 -6.56 43.06
CA ALA A 18 -38.69 -5.54 43.05
C ALA A 18 -37.25 -6.02 42.95
N LEU A 19 -36.99 -7.30 42.59
CA LEU A 19 -35.62 -7.85 42.58
C LEU A 19 -35.21 -8.56 41.27
N CYS A 20 -35.77 -8.22 40.13
CA CYS A 20 -35.33 -8.75 38.84
C CYS A 20 -35.04 -7.66 37.80
N ALA A 21 -34.75 -6.43 38.24
CA ALA A 21 -34.03 -5.45 37.39
C ALA A 21 -32.51 -5.63 37.62
N MET A 22 -32.00 -6.84 37.49
CA MET A 22 -30.58 -7.05 37.25
C MET A 22 -30.33 -6.49 35.86
N ALA A 23 -29.80 -5.27 35.85
CA ALA A 23 -29.21 -4.67 34.66
C ALA A 23 -28.32 -5.72 33.99
N SER A 24 -28.76 -6.24 32.87
CA SER A 24 -27.89 -6.91 31.92
C SER A 24 -26.92 -5.86 31.45
N THR A 25 -25.89 -5.58 32.22
CA THR A 25 -24.67 -5.00 31.71
C THR A 25 -24.20 -6.05 30.69
N ALA A 26 -24.58 -5.86 29.45
CA ALA A 26 -23.93 -6.53 28.35
C ALA A 26 -22.44 -6.23 28.55
N PHE A 27 -21.70 -7.17 29.09
CA PHE A 27 -20.26 -7.15 29.02
C PHE A 27 -19.96 -7.09 27.52
N ALA A 28 -19.73 -5.88 27.01
CA ALA A 28 -19.17 -5.71 25.69
C ALA A 28 -17.93 -6.60 25.68
N GLN A 29 -17.96 -7.67 24.91
CA GLN A 29 -16.84 -8.60 24.79
C GLN A 29 -15.62 -7.75 24.48
N ALA A 30 -14.63 -7.77 25.37
CA ALA A 30 -13.45 -6.93 25.22
C ALA A 30 -12.80 -7.23 23.87
N GLU A 31 -12.60 -6.20 23.08
CA GLU A 31 -11.94 -6.34 21.77
C GLU A 31 -10.53 -6.92 21.98
N PRO A 32 -10.14 -7.98 21.25
CA PRO A 32 -8.79 -8.53 21.36
C PRO A 32 -7.75 -7.43 21.12
N GLY A 33 -6.69 -7.41 21.93
CA GLY A 33 -5.58 -6.45 21.79
C GLY A 33 -5.90 -5.03 22.24
N LEU A 34 -7.05 -4.81 22.89
CA LEU A 34 -7.43 -3.51 23.44
C LEU A 34 -7.52 -3.59 24.97
N THR A 35 -6.81 -2.68 25.65
CA THR A 35 -6.94 -2.46 27.09
C THR A 35 -7.25 -0.99 27.38
N ASP A 36 -7.44 -0.62 28.64
CA ASP A 36 -7.61 0.80 29.02
C ASP A 36 -6.37 1.65 28.76
N LYS A 37 -5.18 1.01 28.61
CA LYS A 37 -3.89 1.69 28.48
C LYS A 37 -3.21 1.46 27.15
N THR A 38 -3.57 0.41 26.42
CA THR A 38 -2.83 -0.03 25.22
C THR A 38 -3.74 -0.46 24.09
N ILE A 39 -3.22 -0.31 22.87
CA ILE A 39 -3.77 -0.86 21.63
C ILE A 39 -2.65 -1.70 20.99
N LYS A 40 -2.84 -3.01 20.89
CA LYS A 40 -1.86 -3.93 20.33
C LYS A 40 -2.06 -4.06 18.83
N ILE A 41 -1.05 -3.71 18.04
CA ILE A 41 -1.03 -3.78 16.58
C ILE A 41 -0.07 -4.87 16.15
N GLY A 42 -0.55 -5.78 15.31
CA GLY A 42 0.29 -6.79 14.65
C GLY A 42 0.92 -6.24 13.38
N MET A 43 2.22 -6.40 13.25
CA MET A 43 2.96 -5.98 12.07
C MET A 43 3.69 -7.18 11.44
N PHE A 44 3.77 -7.19 10.11
CA PHE A 44 4.53 -8.20 9.38
C PHE A 44 5.07 -7.62 8.07
N SER A 45 6.29 -8.03 7.72
CA SER A 45 7.01 -7.56 6.53
C SER A 45 8.24 -8.43 6.32
N PRO A 46 8.84 -8.52 5.11
CA PRO A 46 10.11 -9.20 4.94
C PRO A 46 11.23 -8.42 5.65
N MET A 47 11.68 -8.97 6.78
CA MET A 47 12.76 -8.42 7.58
C MET A 47 14.08 -9.15 7.35
N SER A 48 14.04 -10.26 6.64
CA SER A 48 15.21 -11.06 6.25
C SER A 48 15.07 -11.65 4.85
N GLY A 49 16.15 -12.26 4.34
CA GLY A 49 16.16 -12.93 3.04
C GLY A 49 16.32 -11.98 1.84
N ALA A 50 16.13 -12.54 0.63
CA ALA A 50 16.38 -11.83 -0.63
C ALA A 50 15.44 -10.63 -0.87
N SER A 51 14.27 -10.64 -0.26
CA SER A 51 13.24 -9.60 -0.43
C SER A 51 13.23 -8.58 0.72
N MET A 52 14.20 -8.60 1.61
CA MET A 52 14.31 -7.69 2.76
C MET A 52 14.21 -6.21 2.32
N ASN A 53 14.76 -5.87 1.17
CA ASN A 53 14.75 -4.50 0.62
C ASN A 53 13.34 -3.94 0.35
N TYR A 54 12.31 -4.79 0.25
CA TYR A 54 10.93 -4.33 0.05
C TYR A 54 10.23 -3.95 1.36
N GLY A 55 10.71 -4.41 2.53
CA GLY A 55 9.94 -4.29 3.75
C GLY A 55 10.70 -3.82 4.99
N PHE A 56 12.00 -4.05 5.08
CA PHE A 56 12.73 -3.80 6.32
C PHE A 56 12.70 -2.34 6.79
N ASP A 57 13.05 -1.39 5.91
CA ASP A 57 13.00 0.03 6.27
C ASP A 57 11.58 0.59 6.26
N VAL A 58 10.67 -0.01 5.48
CA VAL A 58 9.25 0.34 5.45
C VAL A 58 8.59 0.08 6.81
N ILE A 59 8.77 -1.13 7.36
CA ILE A 59 8.22 -1.46 8.68
C ILE A 59 8.87 -0.62 9.78
N ASN A 60 10.18 -0.33 9.68
CA ASN A 60 10.85 0.54 10.64
C ASN A 60 10.33 1.98 10.57
N ALA A 61 10.01 2.50 9.38
CA ALA A 61 9.37 3.80 9.24
C ALA A 61 7.97 3.83 9.90
N ALA A 62 7.17 2.81 9.71
CA ALA A 62 5.89 2.69 10.40
C ALA A 62 6.05 2.65 11.93
N LYS A 63 7.02 1.86 12.43
CA LYS A 63 7.35 1.78 13.88
C LYS A 63 7.76 3.13 14.43
N MET A 64 8.67 3.87 13.78
CA MET A 64 9.06 5.19 14.25
C MET A 64 7.91 6.19 14.30
N TYR A 65 6.93 6.07 13.39
CA TYR A 65 5.73 6.90 13.43
C TYR A 65 4.86 6.55 14.65
N TYR A 66 4.66 5.26 14.95
CA TYR A 66 3.94 4.84 16.15
C TYR A 66 4.66 5.28 17.43
N ASP A 67 6.00 5.23 17.46
CA ASP A 67 6.79 5.73 18.59
C ASP A 67 6.61 7.24 18.79
N LYS A 68 6.56 8.01 17.69
CA LYS A 68 6.23 9.45 17.75
C LYS A 68 4.84 9.66 18.36
N VAL A 69 3.82 8.95 17.88
CA VAL A 69 2.45 9.03 18.44
C VAL A 69 2.43 8.65 19.91
N ASN A 70 3.17 7.64 20.31
CA ASN A 70 3.31 7.24 21.72
C ASN A 70 3.94 8.32 22.59
N LYS A 71 4.99 8.99 22.10
CA LYS A 71 5.63 10.13 22.81
C LYS A 71 4.65 11.28 22.98
N GLU A 72 3.76 11.50 22.03
CA GLU A 72 2.73 12.54 22.05
C GLU A 72 1.47 12.18 22.88
N GLY A 73 1.49 11.07 23.62
CA GLY A 73 0.38 10.66 24.50
C GLY A 73 -0.41 9.46 24.00
N GLY A 74 -0.10 8.92 22.81
CA GLY A 74 -0.80 7.79 22.21
C GLY A 74 -2.08 8.20 21.50
N VAL A 75 -3.02 7.26 21.37
CA VAL A 75 -4.31 7.48 20.73
C VAL A 75 -5.42 7.40 21.76
N ASN A 76 -6.14 8.50 21.95
CA ASN A 76 -7.20 8.60 22.96
C ASN A 76 -6.72 8.14 24.37
N GLY A 77 -5.48 8.47 24.74
CA GLY A 77 -4.85 8.11 26.02
C GLY A 77 -4.25 6.71 26.09
N ARG A 78 -4.35 5.89 25.03
CA ARG A 78 -3.75 4.56 24.96
C ARG A 78 -2.45 4.57 24.19
N LYS A 79 -1.45 3.84 24.67
CA LYS A 79 -0.19 3.62 23.95
C LYS A 79 -0.37 2.49 22.92
N ILE A 80 0.31 2.62 21.80
CA ILE A 80 0.38 1.59 20.76
C ILE A 80 1.49 0.61 21.15
N GLU A 81 1.14 -0.67 21.25
CA GLU A 81 2.08 -1.80 21.41
C GLU A 81 2.20 -2.54 20.09
N LEU A 82 3.43 -2.87 19.67
CA LEU A 82 3.70 -3.52 18.41
C LEU A 82 4.18 -4.96 18.63
N VAL A 83 3.54 -5.90 17.93
CA VAL A 83 4.03 -7.27 17.78
C VAL A 83 4.45 -7.44 16.33
N VAL A 84 5.71 -7.85 16.09
CA VAL A 84 6.31 -7.85 14.75
C VAL A 84 6.74 -9.25 14.35
N GLU A 85 6.36 -9.67 13.15
CA GLU A 85 6.71 -10.97 12.55
C GLU A 85 7.45 -10.77 11.22
N ASP A 86 8.38 -11.66 10.91
CA ASP A 86 9.09 -11.71 9.62
C ASP A 86 8.37 -12.65 8.66
N ASP A 87 7.81 -12.13 7.57
CA ASP A 87 7.10 -12.91 6.56
C ASP A 87 8.00 -13.39 5.41
N ARG A 88 9.26 -12.95 5.37
CA ARG A 88 10.27 -13.29 4.37
C ARG A 88 9.79 -13.17 2.91
N CYS A 89 8.72 -12.43 2.67
CA CYS A 89 8.04 -12.33 1.35
C CYS A 89 7.50 -13.69 0.86
N ASN A 90 7.18 -14.59 1.76
CA ASN A 90 6.68 -15.93 1.46
C ASN A 90 5.21 -16.05 1.89
N ALA A 91 4.35 -16.60 1.04
CA ALA A 91 2.91 -16.70 1.31
C ALA A 91 2.59 -17.57 2.54
N ASN A 92 3.32 -18.67 2.74
CA ASN A 92 3.10 -19.57 3.90
C ASN A 92 3.57 -18.90 5.19
N ASP A 93 4.72 -18.24 5.17
CA ASP A 93 5.26 -17.53 6.34
C ASP A 93 4.38 -16.35 6.70
N LEU A 94 3.90 -15.58 5.71
CA LEU A 94 2.96 -14.49 5.94
C LEU A 94 1.65 -15.00 6.55
N LEU A 95 1.07 -16.07 6.01
CA LEU A 95 -0.15 -16.65 6.58
C LEU A 95 0.07 -17.16 8.00
N ALA A 96 1.23 -17.77 8.29
CA ALA A 96 1.59 -18.21 9.65
C ALA A 96 1.74 -17.01 10.59
N ALA A 97 2.41 -15.94 10.16
CA ALA A 97 2.56 -14.70 10.92
C ALA A 97 1.20 -14.06 11.23
N VAL A 98 0.32 -13.94 10.24
CA VAL A 98 -1.03 -13.37 10.42
C VAL A 98 -1.85 -14.20 11.40
N LYS A 99 -1.79 -15.54 11.30
CA LYS A 99 -2.47 -16.44 12.26
C LYS A 99 -1.92 -16.28 13.67
N LYS A 100 -0.60 -16.27 13.84
CA LYS A 100 0.04 -16.09 15.14
C LYS A 100 -0.39 -14.76 15.78
N LEU A 101 -0.28 -13.65 15.02
CA LEU A 101 -0.68 -12.32 15.49
C LEU A 101 -2.17 -12.28 15.90
N THR A 102 -3.03 -12.95 15.16
CA THR A 102 -4.48 -12.93 15.39
C THR A 102 -4.91 -13.85 16.52
N GLU A 103 -4.43 -15.11 16.52
CA GLU A 103 -4.93 -16.18 17.41
C GLU A 103 -4.15 -16.27 18.73
N GLN A 104 -2.82 -16.10 18.69
CA GLN A 104 -1.95 -16.23 19.86
C GLN A 104 -1.68 -14.88 20.52
N ASP A 105 -1.23 -13.89 19.74
CA ASP A 105 -0.91 -12.57 20.26
C ASP A 105 -2.15 -11.68 20.46
N GLN A 106 -3.28 -12.09 19.86
CA GLN A 106 -4.59 -11.43 19.97
C GLN A 106 -4.51 -9.92 19.70
N VAL A 107 -3.90 -9.54 18.57
CA VAL A 107 -3.78 -8.12 18.21
C VAL A 107 -5.13 -7.51 17.82
N PHE A 108 -5.29 -6.21 18.05
CA PHE A 108 -6.51 -5.48 17.73
C PHE A 108 -6.72 -5.33 16.23
N LEU A 109 -5.66 -4.99 15.49
CA LEU A 109 -5.64 -4.87 14.04
C LEU A 109 -4.25 -5.22 13.49
N LEU A 110 -4.16 -5.34 12.17
CA LEU A 110 -2.93 -5.62 11.44
C LEU A 110 -2.49 -4.41 10.62
N ASN A 111 -1.18 -4.11 10.65
CA ASN A 111 -0.53 -3.17 9.75
C ASN A 111 0.73 -3.81 9.18
N GLY A 112 0.61 -4.44 8.01
CA GLY A 112 1.69 -5.26 7.47
C GLY A 112 1.50 -5.63 6.01
N GLY A 113 2.50 -6.33 5.46
CA GLY A 113 2.48 -6.80 4.08
C GLY A 113 3.14 -5.85 3.11
N SER A 114 4.30 -6.31 2.60
CA SER A 114 5.09 -5.60 1.60
C SER A 114 5.16 -6.36 0.27
N CYS A 115 4.84 -7.64 0.28
CA CYS A 115 4.87 -8.51 -0.89
C CYS A 115 3.46 -8.87 -1.34
N SER A 116 3.04 -8.36 -2.49
CA SER A 116 1.66 -8.47 -2.99
C SER A 116 1.15 -9.90 -3.08
N ALA A 117 1.90 -10.81 -3.69
CA ALA A 117 1.49 -12.21 -3.84
C ALA A 117 1.30 -12.92 -2.48
N ALA A 118 2.13 -12.59 -1.48
CA ALA A 118 2.01 -13.15 -0.15
C ALA A 118 0.75 -12.65 0.57
N VAL A 119 0.44 -11.35 0.45
CA VAL A 119 -0.79 -10.77 1.04
C VAL A 119 -2.04 -11.35 0.39
N VAL A 120 -2.05 -11.54 -0.94
CA VAL A 120 -3.17 -12.21 -1.65
C VAL A 120 -3.43 -13.59 -1.05
N GLY A 121 -2.38 -14.36 -0.74
CA GLY A 121 -2.51 -15.69 -0.13
C GLY A 121 -3.13 -15.67 1.28
N ALA A 122 -3.03 -14.57 2.01
CA ALA A 122 -3.63 -14.43 3.36
C ALA A 122 -5.03 -13.81 3.36
N ARG A 123 -5.51 -13.29 2.22
CA ARG A 123 -6.77 -12.54 2.12
C ARG A 123 -7.96 -13.28 2.72
N GLU A 124 -8.17 -14.52 2.32
CA GLU A 124 -9.30 -15.33 2.79
C GLU A 124 -9.29 -15.50 4.33
N TYR A 125 -8.10 -15.69 4.90
CA TYR A 125 -7.97 -15.78 6.35
C TYR A 125 -8.31 -14.46 7.05
N VAL A 126 -7.79 -13.33 6.57
CA VAL A 126 -8.05 -11.99 7.12
C VAL A 126 -9.56 -11.69 7.11
N GLU A 127 -10.24 -11.99 6.01
CA GLU A 127 -11.69 -11.81 5.86
C GLU A 127 -12.49 -12.69 6.81
N ARG A 128 -12.11 -13.98 6.93
CA ARG A 128 -12.76 -14.92 7.85
C ARG A 128 -12.51 -14.56 9.32
N ALA A 129 -11.32 -14.10 9.66
CA ALA A 129 -10.97 -13.64 11.00
C ALA A 129 -11.59 -12.28 11.36
N LYS A 130 -12.17 -11.57 10.38
CA LYS A 130 -12.77 -10.23 10.52
C LYS A 130 -11.82 -9.23 11.20
N ILE A 131 -10.54 -9.33 10.90
CA ILE A 131 -9.50 -8.45 11.44
C ILE A 131 -9.15 -7.35 10.45
N PRO A 132 -9.15 -6.06 10.85
CA PRO A 132 -8.73 -4.99 9.97
C PRO A 132 -7.24 -5.15 9.59
N LEU A 133 -6.93 -5.04 8.30
CA LEU A 133 -5.58 -5.01 7.76
C LEU A 133 -5.38 -3.73 6.95
N VAL A 134 -4.45 -2.89 7.36
CA VAL A 134 -3.91 -1.80 6.55
C VAL A 134 -2.55 -2.26 6.02
N MET A 135 -2.47 -2.50 4.71
CA MET A 135 -1.22 -2.95 4.09
C MET A 135 -0.14 -1.87 4.16
N LEU A 136 1.12 -2.28 4.30
CA LEU A 136 2.26 -1.36 4.22
C LEU A 136 2.44 -0.89 2.77
N ASN A 137 3.26 -1.55 1.98
CA ASN A 137 3.53 -1.17 0.60
C ASN A 137 3.22 -2.27 -0.43
N ALA A 138 2.49 -3.32 -0.03
CA ALA A 138 1.90 -4.24 -1.00
C ALA A 138 0.81 -3.54 -1.82
N SER A 139 0.76 -3.81 -3.13
CA SER A 139 -0.15 -3.17 -4.09
C SER A 139 -0.88 -4.19 -4.97
N GLY A 140 -0.92 -5.46 -4.55
CA GLY A 140 -1.54 -6.53 -5.33
C GLY A 140 -3.05 -6.37 -5.44
N ASP A 141 -3.55 -6.19 -6.67
CA ASP A 141 -4.97 -6.02 -6.92
C ASP A 141 -5.80 -7.22 -6.43
N GLY A 142 -5.26 -8.44 -6.45
CA GLY A 142 -5.91 -9.59 -5.85
C GLY A 142 -6.15 -9.49 -4.33
N ALA A 143 -5.43 -8.62 -3.60
CA ALA A 143 -5.71 -8.31 -2.21
C ALA A 143 -6.76 -7.21 -2.03
N LEU A 144 -6.89 -6.30 -3.01
CA LEU A 144 -7.73 -5.11 -2.94
C LEU A 144 -9.09 -5.31 -3.62
N TYR A 145 -9.13 -6.14 -4.68
CA TYR A 145 -10.32 -6.34 -5.52
C TYR A 145 -10.73 -7.81 -5.63
N PRO A 146 -12.04 -8.13 -5.62
CA PRO A 146 -13.13 -7.20 -5.30
C PRO A 146 -12.93 -6.54 -3.93
N PRO A 147 -13.46 -5.30 -3.70
CA PRO A 147 -13.18 -4.56 -2.47
C PRO A 147 -13.52 -5.34 -1.20
N SER A 148 -12.53 -5.55 -0.34
CA SER A 148 -12.73 -6.19 0.96
C SER A 148 -13.19 -5.17 2.01
N LYS A 149 -14.07 -5.59 2.93
CA LYS A 149 -14.38 -4.79 4.11
C LYS A 149 -13.18 -4.62 5.05
N TYR A 150 -12.24 -5.56 5.01
CA TYR A 150 -11.19 -5.71 6.02
C TYR A 150 -9.80 -5.28 5.55
N ILE A 151 -9.55 -5.13 4.24
CA ILE A 151 -8.22 -4.89 3.68
C ILE A 151 -8.15 -3.56 2.96
N TYR A 152 -7.15 -2.75 3.30
CA TYR A 152 -6.93 -1.39 2.78
C TYR A 152 -5.46 -1.19 2.41
N GLY A 153 -5.20 -0.60 1.24
CA GLY A 153 -3.88 -0.28 0.73
C GLY A 153 -3.58 1.21 0.86
N ALA A 154 -3.12 1.67 2.01
CA ALA A 154 -2.92 3.10 2.30
C ALA A 154 -1.68 3.72 1.65
N PHE A 155 -0.85 2.95 1.00
CA PHE A 155 0.30 3.40 0.22
C PHE A 155 0.03 3.35 -1.27
N SER A 156 -0.73 2.35 -1.74
CA SER A 156 -0.61 1.91 -3.12
C SER A 156 -1.44 2.70 -4.12
N ILE A 157 -0.81 3.01 -5.25
CA ILE A 157 -1.50 3.05 -6.53
C ILE A 157 -1.86 1.59 -6.89
N SER A 158 -3.10 1.31 -7.25
CA SER A 158 -3.48 -0.02 -7.71
C SER A 158 -2.70 -0.38 -8.98
N GLN A 159 -2.44 -1.65 -9.20
CA GLN A 159 -1.73 -2.06 -10.41
C GLN A 159 -2.51 -1.70 -11.67
N HIS A 160 -3.84 -1.69 -11.61
CA HIS A 160 -4.69 -1.16 -12.66
C HIS A 160 -4.57 0.36 -12.87
N ALA A 161 -4.07 1.12 -11.92
CA ALA A 161 -3.87 2.55 -12.10
C ALA A 161 -2.46 2.88 -12.66
N VAL A 162 -1.48 2.00 -12.48
CA VAL A 162 -0.10 2.21 -12.94
C VAL A 162 -0.03 2.43 -14.46
N GLY A 163 -0.48 1.46 -15.25
CA GLY A 163 -0.41 1.55 -16.71
C GLY A 163 -1.21 2.71 -17.29
N GLY A 164 -2.41 2.96 -16.75
CA GLY A 164 -3.27 4.06 -17.16
C GLY A 164 -2.63 5.43 -16.93
N SER A 165 -2.09 5.68 -15.74
CA SER A 165 -1.41 6.96 -15.44
C SER A 165 -0.14 7.16 -16.29
N MET A 166 0.57 6.07 -16.67
CA MET A 166 1.71 6.16 -17.59
C MET A 166 1.28 6.60 -18.99
N VAL A 167 0.17 6.07 -19.50
CA VAL A 167 -0.39 6.50 -20.80
C VAL A 167 -0.86 7.95 -20.72
N GLN A 168 -1.51 8.36 -19.62
CA GLN A 168 -1.92 9.75 -19.40
C GLN A 168 -0.70 10.70 -19.41
N PHE A 169 0.35 10.37 -18.65
CA PHE A 169 1.61 11.13 -18.66
C PHE A 169 2.22 11.22 -20.04
N ALA A 170 2.35 10.10 -20.75
CA ALA A 170 2.94 10.05 -22.09
C ALA A 170 2.17 10.93 -23.07
N SER A 171 0.84 10.90 -23.03
CA SER A 171 -0.01 11.67 -23.94
C SER A 171 -0.04 13.16 -23.59
N GLU A 172 -0.15 13.52 -22.32
CA GLU A 172 -0.25 14.92 -21.89
C GLU A 172 1.09 15.62 -21.83
N GLN A 173 2.10 15.02 -21.22
CA GLN A 173 3.40 15.66 -20.99
C GLN A 173 4.35 15.47 -22.16
N LEU A 174 4.42 14.25 -22.71
CA LEU A 174 5.35 13.93 -23.80
C LEU A 174 4.71 14.07 -25.18
N LYS A 175 3.40 14.41 -25.25
CA LYS A 175 2.63 14.57 -26.50
C LYS A 175 2.64 13.33 -27.40
N ALA A 176 2.82 12.16 -26.80
CA ALA A 176 2.90 10.89 -27.50
C ALA A 176 1.52 10.48 -28.06
N LYS A 177 1.50 10.06 -29.31
CA LYS A 177 0.34 9.45 -30.00
C LYS A 177 0.58 7.98 -30.29
N LYS A 178 1.81 7.59 -30.52
CA LYS A 178 2.22 6.19 -30.72
C LYS A 178 3.12 5.77 -29.57
N ILE A 179 2.67 4.80 -28.80
CA ILE A 179 3.30 4.38 -27.56
C ILE A 179 3.78 2.92 -27.70
N GLY A 180 5.08 2.68 -27.56
CA GLY A 180 5.62 1.35 -27.32
C GLY A 180 5.33 0.96 -25.88
N TYR A 181 4.88 -0.28 -25.66
CA TYR A 181 4.54 -0.77 -24.33
C TYR A 181 5.14 -2.16 -24.13
N ILE A 182 6.01 -2.31 -23.14
CA ILE A 182 6.55 -3.63 -22.77
C ILE A 182 6.11 -3.97 -21.35
N ASN A 183 5.37 -5.05 -21.20
CA ASN A 183 4.87 -5.56 -19.93
C ASN A 183 5.35 -7.00 -19.66
N HIS A 184 5.17 -7.47 -18.42
CA HIS A 184 5.30 -8.89 -18.11
C HIS A 184 4.13 -9.70 -18.71
N ASP A 185 4.39 -10.97 -19.02
CA ASP A 185 3.40 -11.97 -19.46
C ASP A 185 2.75 -12.72 -18.29
N ASP A 186 2.56 -12.01 -17.16
CA ASP A 186 1.93 -12.49 -15.93
C ASP A 186 0.74 -11.59 -15.50
N ALA A 187 0.12 -11.90 -14.37
CA ALA A 187 -1.01 -11.15 -13.85
C ALA A 187 -0.67 -9.67 -13.60
N TYR A 188 0.53 -9.36 -13.08
CA TYR A 188 1.00 -7.99 -12.90
C TYR A 188 1.02 -7.22 -14.23
N GLY A 189 1.65 -7.79 -15.25
CA GLY A 189 1.71 -7.17 -16.57
C GLY A 189 0.33 -7.05 -17.23
N GLY A 190 -0.54 -8.04 -17.01
CA GLY A 190 -1.91 -8.04 -17.52
C GLY A 190 -2.76 -6.89 -16.97
N TRP A 191 -2.77 -6.69 -15.67
CA TRP A 191 -3.51 -5.59 -15.03
C TRP A 191 -3.02 -4.21 -15.47
N ASN A 192 -1.70 -4.04 -15.57
CA ASN A 192 -1.11 -2.81 -16.07
C ASN A 192 -1.49 -2.53 -17.53
N LEU A 193 -1.47 -3.56 -18.38
CA LEU A 193 -1.84 -3.44 -19.78
C LEU A 193 -3.33 -3.11 -19.96
N GLU A 194 -4.21 -3.75 -19.19
CA GLU A 194 -5.65 -3.47 -19.21
C GLU A 194 -5.92 -1.99 -18.93
N SER A 195 -5.31 -1.43 -17.89
CA SER A 195 -5.48 -0.02 -17.55
C SER A 195 -4.87 0.91 -18.59
N ALA A 196 -3.71 0.55 -19.17
CA ALA A 196 -3.08 1.31 -20.26
C ALA A 196 -3.99 1.37 -21.50
N GLN A 197 -4.62 0.24 -21.87
CA GLN A 197 -5.57 0.16 -22.98
C GLN A 197 -6.85 0.97 -22.70
N ALA A 198 -7.37 0.89 -21.48
CA ALA A 198 -8.54 1.67 -21.06
C ALA A 198 -8.26 3.17 -21.15
N GLN A 199 -7.08 3.60 -20.71
CA GLN A 199 -6.66 5.00 -20.78
C GLN A 199 -6.45 5.46 -22.21
N ALA A 200 -5.76 4.68 -23.04
CA ALA A 200 -5.55 4.99 -24.46
C ALA A 200 -6.89 5.16 -25.21
N LYS A 201 -7.85 4.29 -24.91
CA LYS A 201 -9.21 4.36 -25.46
C LYS A 201 -9.96 5.62 -25.00
N ALA A 202 -9.84 5.99 -23.72
CA ALA A 202 -10.49 7.16 -23.14
C ALA A 202 -9.94 8.48 -23.73
N ILE A 203 -8.62 8.56 -23.94
CA ILE A 203 -7.99 9.73 -24.58
C ILE A 203 -8.38 9.82 -26.05
N GLY A 204 -8.46 8.70 -26.75
CA GLY A 204 -8.66 8.62 -28.18
C GLY A 204 -7.40 8.98 -28.99
N GLY A 205 -7.22 8.32 -30.14
CA GLY A 205 -6.08 8.60 -31.04
C GLY A 205 -4.71 8.19 -30.51
N VAL A 206 -4.64 7.35 -29.49
CA VAL A 206 -3.41 6.76 -28.94
C VAL A 206 -3.27 5.33 -29.46
N ASP A 207 -2.15 5.05 -30.14
CA ASP A 207 -1.80 3.72 -30.70
C ASP A 207 -0.79 3.05 -29.76
N LEU A 208 -1.18 1.88 -29.17
CA LEU A 208 -0.32 1.07 -28.30
C LEU A 208 0.32 -0.06 -29.07
N GLN A 209 1.65 -0.09 -29.14
CA GLN A 209 2.47 -1.13 -29.71
C GLN A 209 2.99 -2.05 -28.61
N VAL A 210 2.28 -3.15 -28.33
CA VAL A 210 2.50 -3.98 -27.13
C VAL A 210 3.46 -5.13 -27.43
N GLN A 211 4.39 -5.38 -26.51
CA GLN A 211 5.20 -6.59 -26.41
C GLN A 211 5.15 -7.10 -24.97
N SER A 212 4.91 -8.39 -24.78
CA SER A 212 4.98 -9.03 -23.46
C SER A 212 6.27 -9.84 -23.35
N VAL A 213 6.88 -9.80 -22.16
CA VAL A 213 8.14 -10.50 -21.87
C VAL A 213 8.02 -11.32 -20.59
N ASN A 214 8.67 -12.47 -20.58
CA ASN A 214 8.73 -13.28 -19.36
C ASN A 214 9.55 -12.55 -18.28
N PRO A 215 9.13 -12.57 -16.98
CA PRO A 215 9.88 -11.97 -15.88
C PRO A 215 11.34 -12.42 -15.78
N ASN A 216 11.64 -13.66 -16.23
CA ASN A 216 12.98 -14.24 -16.20
C ASN A 216 13.73 -14.12 -17.55
N ILE A 217 13.23 -13.29 -18.46
CA ILE A 217 13.87 -13.10 -19.78
C ILE A 217 15.34 -12.72 -19.64
N THR A 218 16.18 -13.25 -20.54
CA THR A 218 17.63 -12.98 -20.58
C THR A 218 18.05 -12.23 -21.82
N ASP A 219 17.23 -12.24 -22.87
CA ASP A 219 17.49 -11.51 -24.13
C ASP A 219 16.21 -10.80 -24.60
N VAL A 220 16.27 -9.48 -24.64
CA VAL A 220 15.17 -8.60 -25.04
C VAL A 220 15.34 -8.03 -26.46
N THR A 221 16.26 -8.62 -27.25
CA THR A 221 16.56 -8.11 -28.60
C THR A 221 15.35 -8.14 -29.51
N ALA A 222 14.62 -9.27 -29.58
CA ALA A 222 13.46 -9.41 -30.45
C ALA A 222 12.31 -8.45 -30.10
N PRO A 223 11.84 -8.33 -28.83
CA PRO A 223 10.83 -7.34 -28.48
C PRO A 223 11.30 -5.90 -28.74
N MET A 224 12.57 -5.57 -28.46
CA MET A 224 13.09 -4.22 -28.70
C MET A 224 13.19 -3.89 -30.20
N LEU A 225 13.54 -4.83 -31.06
CA LEU A 225 13.53 -4.62 -32.52
C LEU A 225 12.11 -4.36 -33.04
N LYS A 226 11.10 -5.07 -32.54
CA LYS A 226 9.70 -4.83 -32.89
C LYS A 226 9.24 -3.44 -32.46
N ILE A 227 9.55 -3.04 -31.24
CA ILE A 227 9.25 -1.68 -30.71
C ILE A 227 9.96 -0.63 -31.58
N LYS A 228 11.25 -0.79 -31.86
CA LYS A 228 12.00 0.14 -32.70
C LYS A 228 11.43 0.26 -34.12
N ALA A 229 11.05 -0.87 -34.74
CA ALA A 229 10.43 -0.90 -36.07
C ALA A 229 9.06 -0.20 -36.09
N ALA A 230 8.29 -0.28 -35.00
CA ALA A 230 7.04 0.45 -34.86
C ALA A 230 7.25 1.97 -34.76
N ASN A 231 8.47 2.44 -34.46
CA ASN A 231 8.85 3.84 -34.32
C ASN A 231 7.90 4.64 -33.39
N PRO A 232 7.75 4.27 -32.11
CA PRO A 232 6.89 4.97 -31.18
C PRO A 232 7.49 6.33 -30.77
N ASP A 233 6.64 7.20 -30.20
CA ASP A 233 7.04 8.49 -29.64
C ASP A 233 7.68 8.31 -28.23
N VAL A 234 7.29 7.26 -27.53
CA VAL A 234 7.74 6.91 -26.17
C VAL A 234 7.67 5.40 -25.96
N LEU A 235 8.50 4.87 -25.07
CA LEU A 235 8.43 3.47 -24.59
C LEU A 235 8.04 3.44 -23.12
N LEU A 236 6.96 2.76 -22.77
CA LEU A 236 6.51 2.52 -21.39
C LEU A 236 6.90 1.10 -20.97
N LEU A 237 7.44 0.96 -19.75
CA LEU A 237 7.88 -0.32 -19.19
C LEU A 237 7.14 -0.62 -17.88
N THR A 238 6.30 -1.64 -17.90
CA THR A 238 5.66 -2.21 -16.70
C THR A 238 6.24 -3.59 -16.41
N THR A 239 7.55 -3.60 -16.15
CA THR A 239 8.34 -4.79 -15.85
C THR A 239 9.15 -4.58 -14.58
N TYR A 240 9.65 -5.67 -13.96
CA TYR A 240 10.51 -5.58 -12.78
C TYR A 240 11.95 -5.17 -13.15
N ALA A 241 12.76 -4.86 -12.14
CA ALA A 241 14.09 -4.26 -12.28
C ALA A 241 15.04 -5.00 -13.24
N ARG A 242 15.01 -6.35 -13.26
CA ARG A 242 15.90 -7.13 -14.14
C ARG A 242 15.58 -6.95 -15.63
N PRO A 243 14.34 -7.18 -16.11
CA PRO A 243 13.98 -6.87 -17.50
C PRO A 243 14.18 -5.40 -17.86
N VAL A 244 13.89 -4.45 -16.94
CA VAL A 244 14.14 -3.02 -17.16
C VAL A 244 15.60 -2.76 -17.51
N SER A 245 16.54 -3.32 -16.74
CA SER A 245 17.98 -3.14 -17.02
C SER A 245 18.37 -3.64 -18.41
N LEU A 246 17.86 -4.80 -18.80
CA LEU A 246 18.11 -5.38 -20.13
C LEU A 246 17.50 -4.53 -21.25
N ILE A 247 16.26 -4.04 -21.05
CA ILE A 247 15.54 -3.25 -22.05
C ILE A 247 16.21 -1.90 -22.25
N VAL A 248 16.52 -1.17 -21.15
CA VAL A 248 17.21 0.14 -21.22
C VAL A 248 18.57 0.01 -21.90
N LYS A 249 19.36 -1.01 -21.52
CA LYS A 249 20.65 -1.31 -22.15
C LYS A 249 20.48 -1.58 -23.65
N ARG A 250 19.56 -2.47 -24.02
CA ARG A 250 19.33 -2.83 -25.44
C ARG A 250 18.76 -1.67 -26.24
N ALA A 251 17.89 -0.84 -25.66
CA ALA A 251 17.39 0.37 -26.29
C ALA A 251 18.55 1.32 -26.66
N PHE A 252 19.46 1.55 -25.73
CA PHE A 252 20.65 2.37 -25.96
C PHE A 252 21.55 1.78 -27.07
N GLU A 253 21.89 0.50 -27.01
CA GLU A 253 22.71 -0.20 -27.99
C GLU A 253 22.10 -0.15 -29.41
N LEU A 254 20.77 -0.20 -29.51
CA LEU A 254 20.05 -0.09 -30.78
C LEU A 254 19.87 1.36 -31.28
N GLY A 255 20.35 2.36 -30.53
CA GLY A 255 20.15 3.78 -30.85
C GLY A 255 18.70 4.24 -30.74
N PHE A 256 17.91 3.64 -29.83
CA PHE A 256 16.56 4.10 -29.53
C PHE A 256 16.66 5.38 -28.70
N ASN A 257 16.33 6.53 -29.29
CA ASN A 257 16.54 7.86 -28.72
C ASN A 257 15.25 8.53 -28.20
N LYS A 258 14.15 7.78 -28.17
CA LYS A 258 12.87 8.26 -27.64
C LYS A 258 12.83 8.16 -26.11
N PRO A 259 11.95 8.93 -25.43
CA PRO A 259 11.75 8.79 -23.99
C PRO A 259 11.39 7.34 -23.58
N ILE A 260 11.88 6.92 -22.41
CA ILE A 260 11.50 5.66 -21.76
C ILE A 260 10.89 6.00 -20.41
N VAL A 261 9.73 5.45 -20.10
CA VAL A 261 9.04 5.65 -18.82
C VAL A 261 9.02 4.32 -18.07
N LEU A 262 9.50 4.34 -16.85
CA LEU A 262 9.56 3.17 -15.95
C LEU A 262 8.40 3.26 -14.95
N ALA A 263 7.72 2.15 -14.71
CA ALA A 263 6.69 2.06 -13.69
C ALA A 263 7.30 2.13 -12.28
N VAL A 264 6.53 2.54 -11.29
CA VAL A 264 6.94 2.71 -9.89
C VAL A 264 7.62 1.48 -9.29
N ASN A 265 7.22 0.27 -9.68
CA ASN A 265 7.80 -0.97 -9.18
C ASN A 265 9.01 -1.47 -9.99
N SER A 266 9.43 -0.72 -11.01
CA SER A 266 10.52 -1.10 -11.90
C SER A 266 11.91 -0.81 -11.33
N THR A 267 12.01 -0.02 -10.27
CA THR A 267 13.28 0.51 -9.77
C THR A 267 13.35 0.56 -8.26
N ALA A 268 13.71 -0.55 -7.63
CA ALA A 268 13.98 -0.57 -6.19
C ALA A 268 15.28 0.15 -5.81
N ASP A 269 16.27 0.17 -6.72
CA ASP A 269 17.58 0.79 -6.54
C ASP A 269 18.08 1.37 -7.88
N LEU A 270 18.04 2.69 -8.00
CA LEU A 270 18.49 3.40 -9.21
C LEU A 270 19.99 3.29 -9.44
N LYS A 271 20.79 3.24 -8.37
CA LYS A 271 22.23 3.06 -8.49
C LYS A 271 22.54 1.70 -9.10
N GLN A 272 21.94 0.65 -8.57
CA GLN A 272 22.09 -0.71 -9.11
C GLN A 272 21.57 -0.80 -10.57
N LEU A 273 20.48 -0.11 -10.89
CA LEU A 273 19.97 -0.06 -12.25
C LEU A 273 21.02 0.56 -13.21
N VAL A 274 21.63 1.68 -12.84
CA VAL A 274 22.69 2.32 -13.65
C VAL A 274 23.91 1.43 -13.80
N GLU A 275 24.33 0.76 -12.73
CA GLU A 275 25.43 -0.21 -12.74
C GLU A 275 25.14 -1.39 -13.67
N ASN A 276 23.93 -1.95 -13.61
CA ASN A 276 23.51 -3.08 -14.45
C ASN A 276 23.43 -2.71 -15.94
N VAL A 277 23.01 -1.49 -16.26
CA VAL A 277 23.00 -0.98 -17.64
C VAL A 277 24.41 -0.70 -18.13
N GLY A 278 25.30 -0.23 -17.24
CA GLY A 278 26.71 0.01 -17.52
C GLY A 278 27.00 1.28 -18.33
N ASN A 279 25.98 2.11 -18.61
CA ASN A 279 26.14 3.37 -19.34
C ASN A 279 25.10 4.40 -18.87
N LYS A 280 25.58 5.52 -18.31
CA LYS A 280 24.72 6.62 -17.83
C LYS A 280 23.96 7.32 -18.95
N ASP A 281 24.53 7.40 -20.14
CA ASP A 281 23.90 8.06 -21.27
C ASP A 281 22.59 7.38 -21.73
N ALA A 282 22.41 6.11 -21.38
CA ALA A 282 21.16 5.37 -21.60
C ALA A 282 19.96 5.98 -20.85
N PHE A 283 20.22 6.83 -19.85
CA PHE A 283 19.19 7.43 -18.99
C PHE A 283 18.84 8.88 -19.35
N LYS A 284 19.47 9.49 -20.37
CA LYS A 284 19.22 10.89 -20.72
C LYS A 284 17.76 11.28 -20.91
N ASN A 285 16.93 10.34 -21.37
CA ASN A 285 15.51 10.52 -21.62
C ASN A 285 14.66 9.52 -20.82
N VAL A 286 15.06 9.15 -19.61
CA VAL A 286 14.30 8.25 -18.76
C VAL A 286 13.43 9.02 -17.78
N TYR A 287 12.19 8.59 -17.64
CA TYR A 287 11.23 9.06 -16.65
C TYR A 287 10.83 7.90 -15.76
N ILE A 288 10.58 8.19 -14.49
CA ILE A 288 10.20 7.19 -13.49
C ILE A 288 8.87 7.62 -12.89
N GLN A 289 7.90 6.75 -12.92
CA GLN A 289 6.65 6.93 -12.20
C GLN A 289 6.92 6.82 -10.71
N GLU A 290 6.36 7.75 -9.93
CA GLU A 290 6.50 7.79 -8.47
C GLU A 290 5.15 8.14 -7.82
N VAL A 291 4.94 7.67 -6.62
CA VAL A 291 3.74 7.95 -5.81
C VAL A 291 4.05 8.79 -4.58
N LEU A 292 5.31 9.04 -4.27
CA LEU A 292 5.74 9.98 -3.22
C LEU A 292 5.56 11.43 -3.67
N ALA A 293 5.46 12.35 -2.72
CA ALA A 293 5.27 13.78 -2.95
C ALA A 293 6.50 14.49 -3.56
N ASP A 294 7.66 13.81 -3.57
CA ASP A 294 8.93 14.37 -4.03
C ASP A 294 9.90 13.24 -4.43
N VAL A 295 11.03 13.60 -5.02
CA VAL A 295 12.13 12.67 -5.23
C VAL A 295 12.62 12.11 -3.88
N PRO A 296 13.17 10.89 -3.83
CA PRO A 296 13.76 10.34 -2.61
C PRO A 296 14.76 11.33 -1.99
N GLY A 297 14.57 11.65 -0.70
CA GLY A 297 15.39 12.64 0.01
C GLY A 297 15.12 14.11 -0.36
N GLY A 298 14.17 14.40 -1.21
CA GLY A 298 13.78 15.76 -1.59
C GLY A 298 13.16 16.57 -0.43
N PRO A 299 13.05 17.91 -0.61
CA PRO A 299 12.64 18.81 0.47
C PRO A 299 11.34 18.44 1.17
N LYS A 300 10.32 17.99 0.42
CA LYS A 300 9.02 17.62 1.01
C LYS A 300 9.08 16.36 1.88
N LEU A 301 10.04 15.47 1.60
CA LEU A 301 10.23 14.22 2.34
C LEU A 301 11.33 14.30 3.41
N LYS A 302 12.06 15.41 3.46
CA LYS A 302 13.19 15.58 4.38
C LYS A 302 12.85 15.21 5.83
N TRP A 303 11.68 15.62 6.32
CA TRP A 303 11.23 15.33 7.68
C TRP A 303 11.13 13.83 7.99
N VAL A 304 10.76 13.00 7.00
CA VAL A 304 10.69 11.54 7.16
C VAL A 304 12.08 10.97 7.33
N TYR A 305 13.02 11.41 6.47
CA TYR A 305 14.42 10.96 6.54
C TYR A 305 15.12 11.43 7.82
N ASP A 306 14.87 12.66 8.26
CA ASP A 306 15.40 13.20 9.54
C ASP A 306 14.87 12.39 10.73
N MET A 307 13.56 12.07 10.73
CA MET A 307 12.94 11.25 11.77
C MET A 307 13.51 9.83 11.78
N TYR A 308 13.72 9.22 10.60
CA TYR A 308 14.34 7.89 10.48
C TYR A 308 15.77 7.89 11.01
N LYS A 309 16.58 8.88 10.63
CA LYS A 309 17.94 9.03 11.11
C LYS A 309 18.01 9.22 12.63
N ALA A 310 17.07 9.96 13.19
CA ALA A 310 17.00 10.15 14.65
C ALA A 310 16.55 8.89 15.39
N ALA A 311 15.65 8.08 14.80
CA ALA A 311 15.17 6.84 15.41
C ALA A 311 16.18 5.68 15.26
N TYR A 312 16.93 5.63 14.15
CA TYR A 312 17.81 4.53 13.78
C TYR A 312 19.18 5.05 13.27
N PRO A 313 19.98 5.77 14.09
CA PRO A 313 21.21 6.42 13.64
C PRO A 313 22.23 5.43 13.08
N ASP A 314 22.42 4.30 13.74
CA ASP A 314 23.39 3.27 13.32
C ASP A 314 22.97 2.57 12.02
N LEU A 315 21.67 2.37 11.82
CA LEU A 315 21.13 1.79 10.60
C LEU A 315 21.22 2.79 9.45
N ALA A 316 20.83 4.04 9.68
CA ALA A 316 20.87 5.09 8.66
C ALA A 316 22.30 5.43 8.19
N ALA A 317 23.31 5.08 8.99
CA ALA A 317 24.72 5.24 8.61
C ALA A 317 25.26 4.09 7.74
N LYS A 318 24.53 2.97 7.63
CA LYS A 318 24.96 1.83 6.82
C LYS A 318 24.72 2.08 5.32
N PRO A 319 25.60 1.57 4.44
CA PRO A 319 25.35 1.60 3.00
C PRO A 319 24.01 0.98 2.63
N GLY A 320 23.25 1.62 1.73
CA GLY A 320 21.94 1.14 1.28
C GLY A 320 20.77 1.45 2.22
N HIS A 321 21.02 2.20 3.31
CA HIS A 321 19.95 2.63 4.23
C HIS A 321 19.90 4.17 4.37
N PRO A 322 18.68 4.74 4.58
CA PRO A 322 17.41 4.04 4.37
C PRO A 322 17.22 3.66 2.91
N GLN A 323 16.54 2.54 2.69
CA GLN A 323 16.16 2.08 1.35
C GLN A 323 15.15 3.04 0.71
N ALA A 324 15.05 3.04 -0.63
CA ALA A 324 14.17 3.94 -1.37
C ALA A 324 12.70 3.85 -0.93
N TYR A 325 12.25 2.67 -0.52
CA TYR A 325 10.88 2.43 -0.08
C TYR A 325 10.57 2.84 1.38
N MET A 326 11.58 3.28 2.15
CA MET A 326 11.39 3.63 3.56
C MET A 326 10.19 4.58 3.80
N PRO A 327 9.98 5.68 3.03
CA PRO A 327 8.88 6.60 3.30
C PRO A 327 7.49 5.96 3.17
N TYR A 328 7.36 4.86 2.45
CA TYR A 328 6.10 4.15 2.22
C TYR A 328 5.47 3.56 3.48
N GLY A 329 6.23 3.40 4.56
CA GLY A 329 5.71 2.93 5.84
C GLY A 329 4.90 3.98 6.61
N ILE A 330 5.08 5.26 6.32
CA ILE A 330 4.43 6.35 7.06
C ILE A 330 2.93 6.46 6.76
N PRO A 331 2.47 6.52 5.49
CA PRO A 331 1.05 6.70 5.19
C PRO A 331 0.14 5.60 5.78
N PRO A 332 0.50 4.29 5.72
CA PRO A 332 -0.29 3.24 6.35
C PRO A 332 -0.38 3.38 7.87
N ALA A 333 0.72 3.73 8.53
CA ALA A 333 0.72 3.97 9.97
C ALA A 333 -0.14 5.18 10.34
N MET A 334 -0.11 6.26 9.53
CA MET A 334 -1.00 7.41 9.69
C MET A 334 -2.47 7.03 9.50
N ALA A 335 -2.80 6.20 8.51
CA ALA A 335 -4.16 5.71 8.28
C ALA A 335 -4.69 4.93 9.49
N VAL A 336 -3.88 4.03 10.05
CA VAL A 336 -4.22 3.29 11.28
C VAL A 336 -4.48 4.26 12.45
N VAL A 337 -3.58 5.22 12.70
CA VAL A 337 -3.73 6.20 13.79
C VAL A 337 -4.97 7.06 13.60
N ASN A 338 -5.23 7.53 12.38
CA ASN A 338 -6.40 8.34 12.06
C ASN A 338 -7.70 7.55 12.25
N ALA A 339 -7.73 6.27 11.81
CA ALA A 339 -8.88 5.40 12.03
C ALA A 339 -9.15 5.14 13.52
N LEU A 340 -8.11 4.90 14.31
CA LEU A 340 -8.22 4.73 15.76
C LEU A 340 -8.71 6.01 16.45
N LYS A 341 -8.21 7.19 16.03
CA LYS A 341 -8.69 8.48 16.55
C LYS A 341 -10.17 8.71 16.23
N ALA A 342 -10.58 8.45 15.00
CA ALA A 342 -11.96 8.57 14.54
C ALA A 342 -12.92 7.57 15.20
N ALA A 343 -12.44 6.37 15.54
CA ALA A 343 -13.20 5.37 16.28
C ALA A 343 -13.49 5.79 17.74
N GLY A 344 -12.81 6.82 18.24
CA GLY A 344 -13.05 7.44 19.55
C GLY A 344 -12.42 6.69 20.72
N PRO A 345 -12.75 7.07 21.98
CA PRO A 345 -12.11 6.52 23.17
C PRO A 345 -12.46 5.05 23.43
N ASN A 346 -13.54 4.54 22.87
CA ASN A 346 -13.93 3.12 22.94
C ASN A 346 -13.96 2.51 21.53
N PRO A 347 -12.79 2.28 20.91
CA PRO A 347 -12.71 1.76 19.57
C PRO A 347 -13.15 0.28 19.56
N THR A 348 -13.83 -0.11 18.49
CA THR A 348 -14.06 -1.50 18.10
C THR A 348 -13.48 -1.70 16.70
N ARG A 349 -13.18 -2.94 16.32
CA ARG A 349 -12.75 -3.25 14.94
C ARG A 349 -13.76 -2.70 13.92
N GLU A 350 -15.06 -2.79 14.20
CA GLU A 350 -16.11 -2.26 13.32
C GLU A 350 -16.04 -0.74 13.16
N LYS A 351 -15.83 0.02 14.25
CA LYS A 351 -15.66 1.48 14.19
C LYS A 351 -14.40 1.87 13.41
N VAL A 352 -13.30 1.11 13.56
CA VAL A 352 -12.07 1.33 12.79
C VAL A 352 -12.31 1.06 11.31
N LEU A 353 -13.00 -0.03 10.96
CA LEU A 353 -13.35 -0.35 9.57
C LEU A 353 -14.28 0.71 8.96
N THR A 354 -15.23 1.23 9.73
CA THR A 354 -16.09 2.34 9.31
C THR A 354 -15.26 3.59 9.03
N ALA A 355 -14.35 3.94 9.93
CA ALA A 355 -13.46 5.10 9.76
C ALA A 355 -12.53 4.94 8.55
N LEU A 356 -11.98 3.73 8.31
CA LEU A 356 -11.17 3.45 7.14
C LEU A 356 -11.98 3.58 5.84
N SER A 357 -13.21 3.09 5.80
CA SER A 357 -14.02 2.98 4.57
C SER A 357 -14.36 4.32 3.91
N THR A 358 -14.25 5.42 4.64
CA THR A 358 -14.56 6.79 4.18
C THR A 358 -13.41 7.76 4.46
N MET A 359 -12.23 7.21 4.72
CA MET A 359 -11.07 8.02 5.12
C MET A 359 -10.54 8.86 3.96
N LYS A 360 -10.25 10.12 4.26
CA LYS A 360 -9.52 11.02 3.38
C LYS A 360 -8.59 11.91 4.19
N PHE A 361 -7.29 11.90 3.86
CA PHE A 361 -6.31 12.78 4.49
C PHE A 361 -5.07 12.96 3.62
N ASP A 362 -4.38 14.07 3.81
CA ASP A 362 -3.05 14.29 3.23
C ASP A 362 -1.98 13.79 4.20
N SER A 363 -1.13 12.88 3.75
CA SER A 363 -0.02 12.36 4.54
C SER A 363 1.21 13.26 4.53
N GLY A 364 1.31 14.19 3.58
CA GLY A 364 2.53 14.95 3.30
C GLY A 364 3.68 14.09 2.77
N VAL A 365 3.44 12.79 2.54
CA VAL A 365 4.42 11.81 2.03
C VAL A 365 4.08 11.37 0.63
N MET A 366 2.78 11.20 0.34
CA MET A 366 2.30 10.76 -0.96
C MET A 366 2.05 11.94 -1.90
N ALA A 367 2.08 11.68 -3.20
CA ALA A 367 1.83 12.68 -4.25
C ALA A 367 0.40 13.21 -4.26
N GLY A 368 -0.53 12.49 -3.64
CA GLY A 368 -1.93 12.86 -3.48
C GLY A 368 -2.48 12.43 -2.13
N PRO A 369 -3.72 12.80 -1.82
CA PRO A 369 -4.37 12.39 -0.58
C PRO A 369 -4.57 10.87 -0.53
N ILE A 370 -4.51 10.31 0.66
CA ILE A 370 -5.00 8.97 0.95
C ILE A 370 -6.52 9.06 0.97
N GLU A 371 -7.19 8.33 0.10
CA GLU A 371 -8.64 8.34 0.01
C GLU A 371 -9.16 6.93 -0.26
N PHE A 372 -10.10 6.47 0.58
CA PHE A 372 -10.79 5.20 0.39
C PHE A 372 -12.27 5.42 0.09
N GLY A 373 -12.85 4.51 -0.66
CA GLY A 373 -14.27 4.53 -1.04
C GLY A 373 -14.92 3.14 -0.98
N PRO A 374 -16.24 3.05 -1.18
CA PRO A 374 -16.96 1.77 -1.12
C PRO A 374 -16.46 0.73 -2.12
N GLN A 375 -15.99 1.18 -3.28
CA GLN A 375 -15.50 0.35 -4.37
C GLN A 375 -13.99 0.45 -4.55
N ASP A 376 -13.31 1.26 -3.74
CA ASP A 376 -11.87 1.47 -3.84
C ASP A 376 -11.18 1.28 -2.48
N ARG A 377 -10.24 0.37 -2.44
CA ARG A 377 -9.41 0.06 -1.27
C ARG A 377 -7.94 0.40 -1.49
N ALA A 378 -7.58 0.90 -2.68
CA ALA A 378 -6.28 1.50 -2.96
C ALA A 378 -6.32 3.01 -2.67
N ALA A 379 -5.34 3.52 -1.95
CA ALA A 379 -5.36 4.91 -1.50
C ALA A 379 -5.12 5.93 -2.60
N GLN A 380 -4.51 5.53 -3.72
CA GLN A 380 -4.11 6.43 -4.78
C GLN A 380 -4.38 5.88 -6.17
N GLU A 381 -4.84 6.75 -7.04
CA GLU A 381 -5.04 6.48 -8.46
C GLU A 381 -4.20 7.39 -9.35
N SER A 382 -3.39 8.27 -8.75
CA SER A 382 -2.55 9.23 -9.46
C SER A 382 -1.07 9.05 -9.11
N ALA A 383 -0.21 9.34 -10.07
CA ALA A 383 1.24 9.31 -9.95
C ALA A 383 1.85 10.63 -10.39
N ILE A 384 3.03 10.93 -9.86
CA ILE A 384 3.94 11.95 -10.39
C ILE A 384 5.05 11.28 -11.21
N TYR A 385 5.85 12.06 -11.88
CA TYR A 385 6.97 11.55 -12.67
C TYR A 385 8.25 12.30 -12.36
N ILE A 386 9.33 11.57 -12.34
CA ILE A 386 10.68 12.06 -12.11
C ILE A 386 11.47 11.86 -13.40
N LYS A 387 12.10 12.90 -13.91
CA LYS A 387 13.11 12.76 -14.96
C LYS A 387 14.43 12.35 -14.33
N PHE A 388 15.03 11.30 -14.86
CA PHE A 388 16.29 10.74 -14.37
C PHE A 388 17.30 10.69 -15.51
N ASP A 389 18.51 11.22 -15.30
CA ASP A 389 19.57 11.30 -16.31
C ASP A 389 20.74 10.32 -16.06
N GLY A 390 20.56 9.36 -15.16
CA GLY A 390 21.59 8.42 -14.72
C GLY A 390 22.38 8.90 -13.51
N SER A 391 22.16 10.11 -13.03
CA SER A 391 22.81 10.72 -11.87
C SER A 391 21.88 11.60 -11.05
N ASN A 392 21.10 12.46 -11.71
CA ASN A 392 20.24 13.44 -11.09
C ASN A 392 18.77 13.11 -11.32
N MET A 393 17.95 13.50 -10.35
CA MET A 393 16.50 13.39 -10.40
C MET A 393 15.87 14.77 -10.37
N ALA A 394 14.88 15.00 -11.23
CA ALA A 394 14.11 16.23 -11.26
C ALA A 394 12.61 15.90 -11.35
N LEU A 395 11.82 16.52 -10.48
CA LEU A 395 10.38 16.37 -10.50
C LEU A 395 9.79 16.97 -11.78
N VAL A 396 8.96 16.21 -12.49
CA VAL A 396 8.17 16.73 -13.60
C VAL A 396 6.88 17.32 -13.03
N PRO A 397 6.50 18.56 -13.35
CA PRO A 397 5.27 19.14 -12.87
C PRO A 397 4.04 18.36 -13.32
N GLY A 398 3.05 18.24 -12.43
CA GLY A 398 1.78 17.57 -12.71
C GLY A 398 1.59 16.27 -11.91
N SER A 399 0.34 15.82 -11.90
CA SER A 399 -0.08 14.54 -11.34
C SER A 399 -1.03 13.88 -12.34
N TYR A 400 -0.84 12.61 -12.61
CA TYR A 400 -1.48 11.90 -13.73
C TYR A 400 -2.27 10.72 -13.17
N LYS A 401 -3.57 10.73 -13.46
CA LYS A 401 -4.53 9.76 -12.93
C LYS A 401 -4.93 8.75 -14.02
N SER A 402 -5.15 7.49 -13.61
CA SER A 402 -5.81 6.49 -14.46
C SER A 402 -7.32 6.71 -14.48
N VAL A 403 -7.96 6.42 -15.62
CA VAL A 403 -9.43 6.36 -15.74
C VAL A 403 -10.00 5.01 -15.32
N TRP A 404 -9.14 4.04 -15.07
CA TRP A 404 -9.60 2.72 -14.66
C TRP A 404 -10.28 2.79 -13.30
N THR A 405 -11.42 2.14 -13.19
CA THR A 405 -12.13 1.94 -11.92
C THR A 405 -12.59 0.50 -11.85
N TYR A 406 -12.56 -0.09 -10.64
CA TYR A 406 -13.12 -1.42 -10.44
C TYR A 406 -14.59 -1.43 -10.82
N LYS A 407 -14.97 -2.44 -11.61
CA LYS A 407 -16.37 -2.72 -11.96
C LYS A 407 -16.72 -4.08 -11.36
N PRO A 408 -17.75 -4.13 -10.46
CA PRO A 408 -18.19 -5.36 -9.83
C PRO A 408 -18.77 -6.37 -10.82
#